data_3704ad79540ab1846557dca4dc5da118
#
_entry.id   3704ad79540ab1846557dca4dc5da118
#
_cell.length_a   1.000
_cell.length_b   1.000
_cell.length_c   1.000
_cell.angle_alpha   90.00
_cell.angle_beta   90.00
_cell.angle_gamma   90.00
#
_symmetry.space_group_name_H-M   'P 1'
#
loop_
_entity.id
_entity.type
_entity.pdbx_description
1 polymer ?
#
loop_
_entity_poly.entity_id
_entity_poly.type
_entity_poly.pdbx_seq_one_letter_code
_entity_poly.pdbx_strand_id
1 'polypeptide(L)'
;MDQILQWFEANVGKIIFLLVAIVAALLITKGLARVMRKVLDRTDMPSASIFINIMRVLVWILAASIVLQPVFGISPTTLMTALGVGGIAVSLGLKDTVANVISGFGLMLGKVIQPGDLVSVAGTAGVVKDITWRQTVVRERNGNEMVIPNSVLNTASLEKLTPSNEGCVTMTFTAKAGSDPAHVTEAVKRAVAT
;
A
#
# COMPACT_ATOMS: atom_id res chain seq x y z
N MET A 1 15.16 23.83 53.85
CA MET A 1 15.77 24.29 52.59
C MET A 1 16.85 23.33 52.13
N ASP A 2 17.63 22.75 53.03
CA ASP A 2 18.74 21.81 52.74
C ASP A 2 18.34 20.51 52.06
N GLN A 3 17.18 19.95 52.42
CA GLN A 3 16.69 18.72 51.77
C GLN A 3 16.33 18.89 50.27
N ILE A 4 15.84 20.06 49.90
CA ILE A 4 15.51 20.38 48.51
C ILE A 4 16.80 20.56 47.70
N LEU A 5 17.81 21.26 48.27
CA LEU A 5 19.10 21.44 47.63
C LEU A 5 19.82 20.12 47.44
N GLN A 6 19.88 19.26 48.43
CA GLN A 6 20.46 17.90 48.32
C GLN A 6 19.77 17.04 47.30
N TRP A 7 18.43 17.11 47.22
CA TRP A 7 17.69 16.38 46.21
C TRP A 7 18.01 16.89 44.79
N PHE A 8 18.13 18.20 44.60
CA PHE A 8 18.53 18.81 43.34
C PHE A 8 19.95 18.39 42.93
N GLU A 9 20.93 18.45 43.84
CA GLU A 9 22.29 18.03 43.58
C GLU A 9 22.38 16.55 43.20
N ALA A 10 21.63 15.68 43.86
CA ALA A 10 21.58 14.26 43.56
C ALA A 10 20.88 13.93 42.20
N ASN A 11 20.02 14.79 41.70
CA ASN A 11 19.27 14.55 40.47
C ASN A 11 19.61 15.49 39.30
N VAL A 12 20.58 16.43 39.50
CA VAL A 12 21.00 17.37 38.46
C VAL A 12 21.34 16.70 37.13
N GLY A 13 22.05 15.58 37.14
CA GLY A 13 22.39 14.83 35.93
C GLY A 13 21.17 14.30 35.20
N LYS A 14 20.18 13.79 35.94
CA LYS A 14 18.92 13.28 35.36
C LYS A 14 18.08 14.42 34.76
N ILE A 15 18.05 15.57 35.44
CA ILE A 15 17.30 16.76 34.98
C ILE A 15 17.94 17.31 33.69
N ILE A 16 19.26 17.42 33.64
CA ILE A 16 20.00 17.87 32.45
C ILE A 16 19.74 16.88 31.30
N PHE A 17 19.85 15.58 31.55
CA PHE A 17 19.61 14.57 30.55
C PHE A 17 18.17 14.65 29.98
N LEU A 18 17.17 14.81 30.84
CA LEU A 18 15.78 14.98 30.47
C LEU A 18 15.58 16.22 29.60
N LEU A 19 16.13 17.36 30.01
CA LEU A 19 16.06 18.61 29.24
C LEU A 19 16.71 18.47 27.87
N VAL A 20 17.90 17.88 27.81
CA VAL A 20 18.60 17.65 26.54
C VAL A 20 17.79 16.74 25.64
N ALA A 21 17.21 15.65 26.17
CA ALA A 21 16.37 14.74 25.40
C ALA A 21 15.11 15.43 24.85
N ILE A 22 14.43 16.26 25.66
CA ILE A 22 13.26 17.04 25.24
C ILE A 22 13.66 18.04 24.14
N VAL A 23 14.74 18.79 24.33
CA VAL A 23 15.21 19.75 23.32
C VAL A 23 15.57 19.04 22.03
N ALA A 24 16.30 17.93 22.10
CA ALA A 24 16.63 17.12 20.94
C ALA A 24 15.38 16.61 20.21
N ALA A 25 14.40 16.08 20.94
CA ALA A 25 13.13 15.61 20.36
C ALA A 25 12.36 16.75 19.68
N LEU A 26 12.32 17.94 20.29
CA LEU A 26 11.71 19.12 19.68
C LEU A 26 12.43 19.57 18.41
N LEU A 27 13.76 19.59 18.42
CA LEU A 27 14.55 19.97 17.25
C LEU A 27 14.37 18.97 16.11
N ILE A 28 14.44 17.67 16.41
CA ILE A 28 14.21 16.58 15.45
C ILE A 28 12.79 16.70 14.87
N THR A 29 11.78 16.85 15.72
CA THR A 29 10.37 16.97 15.28
C THR A 29 10.17 18.21 14.39
N LYS A 30 10.75 19.36 14.77
CA LYS A 30 10.68 20.58 13.95
C LYS A 30 11.43 20.43 12.63
N GLY A 31 12.62 19.82 12.66
CA GLY A 31 13.42 19.54 11.47
C GLY A 31 12.67 18.62 10.49
N LEU A 32 12.22 17.48 10.98
CA LEU A 32 11.45 16.51 10.19
C LEU A 32 10.16 17.12 9.62
N ALA A 33 9.40 17.83 10.46
CA ALA A 33 8.18 18.51 10.01
C ALA A 33 8.45 19.53 8.90
N ARG A 34 9.59 20.24 8.96
CA ARG A 34 9.98 21.21 7.92
C ARG A 34 10.35 20.52 6.61
N VAL A 35 11.12 19.45 6.69
CA VAL A 35 11.48 18.63 5.51
C VAL A 35 10.24 18.01 4.89
N MET A 36 9.38 17.38 5.70
CA MET A 36 8.15 16.75 5.21
C MET A 36 7.22 17.77 4.55
N ARG A 37 6.99 18.93 5.15
CA ARG A 37 6.20 19.99 4.50
C ARG A 37 6.78 20.37 3.14
N LYS A 38 8.09 20.62 3.05
CA LYS A 38 8.75 20.98 1.80
C LYS A 38 8.61 19.92 0.71
N VAL A 39 8.54 18.64 1.07
CA VAL A 39 8.35 17.52 0.14
C VAL A 39 6.88 17.38 -0.23
N LEU A 40 5.98 17.43 0.74
CA LEU A 40 4.55 17.21 0.53
C LEU A 40 3.84 18.41 -0.13
N ASP A 41 4.29 19.65 0.13
CA ASP A 41 3.76 20.84 -0.54
C ASP A 41 4.04 20.85 -2.07
N ARG A 42 5.00 20.03 -2.53
CA ARG A 42 5.25 19.80 -3.97
C ARG A 42 4.32 18.77 -4.60
N THR A 43 3.55 18.08 -3.81
CA THR A 43 2.72 16.94 -4.23
C THR A 43 1.31 17.25 -3.74
N ASP A 44 0.46 17.95 -4.42
CA ASP A 44 -0.92 18.36 -4.07
C ASP A 44 -1.71 17.39 -3.15
N MET A 45 -1.07 16.94 -2.05
CA MET A 45 -1.61 15.97 -1.10
C MET A 45 -2.42 16.67 0.00
N PRO A 46 -3.75 16.48 0.03
CA PRO A 46 -4.63 17.17 1.00
C PRO A 46 -4.40 16.81 2.47
N SER A 47 -3.52 15.87 2.79
CA SER A 47 -3.40 15.30 4.15
C SER A 47 -1.96 15.27 4.71
N ALA A 48 -1.10 16.19 4.30
CA ALA A 48 0.27 16.30 4.81
C ALA A 48 0.37 16.32 6.36
N SER A 49 -0.65 16.91 7.03
CA SER A 49 -0.70 17.01 8.49
C SER A 49 -0.77 15.67 9.22
N ILE A 50 -1.41 14.67 8.63
CA ILE A 50 -1.53 13.33 9.23
C ILE A 50 -0.16 12.67 9.32
N PHE A 51 0.63 12.68 8.24
CA PHE A 51 1.97 12.12 8.21
C PHE A 51 2.91 12.81 9.20
N ILE A 52 2.84 14.13 9.30
CA ILE A 52 3.62 14.92 10.26
C ILE A 52 3.23 14.55 11.70
N ASN A 53 1.96 14.35 11.99
CA ASN A 53 1.50 13.99 13.33
C ASN A 53 1.93 12.56 13.70
N ILE A 54 1.82 11.61 12.78
CA ILE A 54 2.30 10.23 13.00
C ILE A 54 3.81 10.25 13.29
N MET A 55 4.59 10.96 12.48
CA MET A 55 6.04 11.10 12.67
C MET A 55 6.37 11.75 14.02
N ARG A 56 5.61 12.77 14.43
CA ARG A 56 5.76 13.41 15.74
C ARG A 56 5.54 12.41 16.86
N VAL A 57 4.47 11.62 16.81
CA VAL A 57 4.17 10.60 17.83
C VAL A 57 5.31 9.59 17.91
N LEU A 58 5.83 9.11 16.79
CA LEU A 58 6.96 8.17 16.77
C LEU A 58 8.22 8.76 17.41
N VAL A 59 8.57 10.00 17.09
CA VAL A 59 9.74 10.69 17.71
C VAL A 59 9.56 10.81 19.23
N TRP A 60 8.36 11.16 19.71
CA TRP A 60 8.10 11.27 21.14
C TRP A 60 8.11 9.92 21.86
N ILE A 61 7.63 8.86 21.24
CA ILE A 61 7.71 7.49 21.77
C ILE A 61 9.18 7.06 21.91
N LEU A 62 10.01 7.31 20.89
CA LEU A 62 11.45 7.02 20.94
C LEU A 62 12.16 7.85 22.02
N ALA A 63 11.88 9.14 22.11
CA ALA A 63 12.44 10.01 23.13
C ALA A 63 12.06 9.53 24.54
N ALA A 64 10.80 9.18 24.76
CA ALA A 64 10.33 8.60 26.02
C ALA A 64 11.07 7.31 26.36
N SER A 65 11.28 6.41 25.39
CA SER A 65 12.01 5.15 25.59
C SER A 65 13.45 5.38 26.06
N ILE A 66 14.13 6.37 25.49
CA ILE A 66 15.52 6.72 25.84
C ILE A 66 15.61 7.29 27.27
N VAL A 67 14.61 8.06 27.67
CA VAL A 67 14.59 8.78 28.97
C VAL A 67 14.16 7.87 30.12
N LEU A 68 13.39 6.81 29.84
CA LEU A 68 12.70 6.00 30.84
C LEU A 68 13.65 5.37 31.88
N GLN A 69 14.76 4.78 31.43
CA GLN A 69 15.70 4.11 32.31
C GLN A 69 16.64 5.08 33.07
N PRO A 70 17.33 6.03 32.45
CA PRO A 70 18.30 6.89 33.15
C PRO A 70 17.64 7.88 34.09
N VAL A 71 16.41 8.33 33.81
CA VAL A 71 15.71 9.32 34.64
C VAL A 71 14.80 8.67 35.67
N PHE A 72 14.00 7.69 35.24
CA PHE A 72 12.96 7.07 36.07
C PHE A 72 13.35 5.70 36.64
N GLY A 73 14.45 5.10 36.18
CA GLY A 73 14.88 3.76 36.59
C GLY A 73 13.96 2.64 36.06
N ILE A 74 13.05 2.97 35.13
CA ILE A 74 12.10 2.01 34.57
C ILE A 74 12.74 1.37 33.34
N SER A 75 12.74 0.02 33.33
CA SER A 75 13.26 -0.72 32.16
C SER A 75 12.47 -0.38 30.90
N PRO A 76 13.12 0.02 29.79
CA PRO A 76 12.46 0.27 28.53
C PRO A 76 11.83 -1.00 27.93
N THR A 77 12.17 -2.18 28.45
CA THR A 77 11.67 -3.47 27.94
C THR A 77 10.15 -3.56 27.97
N THR A 78 9.50 -3.06 29.02
CA THR A 78 8.03 -3.06 29.14
C THR A 78 7.40 -2.21 28.03
N LEU A 79 7.97 -1.03 27.77
CA LEU A 79 7.49 -0.16 26.69
C LEU A 79 7.75 -0.80 25.31
N MET A 80 8.92 -1.41 25.11
CA MET A 80 9.26 -2.10 23.87
C MET A 80 8.34 -3.28 23.60
N THR A 81 7.97 -4.04 24.63
CA THR A 81 7.02 -5.15 24.53
C THR A 81 5.63 -4.63 24.12
N ALA A 82 5.15 -3.58 24.78
CA ALA A 82 3.85 -2.96 24.43
C ALA A 82 3.84 -2.42 23.00
N LEU A 83 4.93 -1.76 22.57
CA LEU A 83 5.10 -1.28 21.19
C LEU A 83 5.18 -2.44 20.19
N GLY A 84 5.81 -3.56 20.57
CA GLY A 84 5.87 -4.77 19.74
C GLY A 84 4.47 -5.34 19.46
N VAL A 85 3.66 -5.50 20.51
CA VAL A 85 2.26 -5.96 20.38
C VAL A 85 1.43 -4.97 19.54
N GLY A 86 1.55 -3.67 19.84
CA GLY A 86 0.90 -2.62 19.04
C GLY A 86 1.36 -2.60 17.59
N GLY A 87 2.65 -2.84 17.34
CA GLY A 87 3.24 -2.96 16.01
C GLY A 87 2.66 -4.11 15.19
N ILE A 88 2.40 -5.26 15.83
CA ILE A 88 1.71 -6.39 15.17
C ILE A 88 0.31 -5.98 14.74
N ALA A 89 -0.46 -5.32 15.60
CA ALA A 89 -1.81 -4.87 15.26
C ALA A 89 -1.81 -3.88 14.07
N VAL A 90 -0.88 -2.92 14.09
CA VAL A 90 -0.70 -1.95 12.98
C VAL A 90 -0.27 -2.68 11.70
N SER A 91 0.66 -3.64 11.80
CA SER A 91 1.15 -4.42 10.65
C SER A 91 0.01 -5.22 9.99
N LEU A 92 -0.85 -5.85 10.80
CA LEU A 92 -2.04 -6.56 10.29
C LEU A 92 -3.02 -5.59 9.60
N GLY A 93 -3.22 -4.40 10.15
CA GLY A 93 -4.07 -3.36 9.54
C GLY A 93 -3.51 -2.82 8.21
N LEU A 94 -2.20 -2.83 8.03
CA LEU A 94 -1.53 -2.35 6.82
C LEU A 94 -1.21 -3.46 5.79
N LYS A 95 -1.52 -4.72 6.11
CA LYS A 95 -1.18 -5.90 5.30
C LYS A 95 -1.54 -5.71 3.82
N ASP A 96 -2.78 -5.33 3.54
CA ASP A 96 -3.27 -5.22 2.16
C ASP A 96 -2.63 -4.04 1.43
N THR A 97 -2.35 -2.95 2.13
CA THR A 97 -1.62 -1.80 1.56
C THR A 97 -0.21 -2.20 1.14
N VAL A 98 0.51 -2.89 2.03
CA VAL A 98 1.87 -3.38 1.74
C VAL A 98 1.85 -4.40 0.60
N ALA A 99 0.89 -5.34 0.61
CA ALA A 99 0.73 -6.31 -0.47
C ALA A 99 0.50 -5.62 -1.83
N ASN A 100 -0.34 -4.60 -1.90
CA ASN A 100 -0.57 -3.84 -3.14
C ASN A 100 0.68 -3.11 -3.63
N VAL A 101 1.44 -2.51 -2.71
CA VAL A 101 2.70 -1.81 -3.05
C VAL A 101 3.72 -2.80 -3.62
N ILE A 102 3.97 -3.91 -2.93
CA ILE A 102 4.94 -4.93 -3.37
C ILE A 102 4.52 -5.51 -4.71
N SER A 103 3.23 -5.84 -4.87
CA SER A 103 2.69 -6.36 -6.14
C SER A 103 2.82 -5.33 -7.27
N GLY A 104 2.55 -4.05 -7.00
CA GLY A 104 2.71 -2.98 -7.98
C GLY A 104 4.15 -2.84 -8.48
N PHE A 105 5.12 -2.86 -7.56
CA PHE A 105 6.53 -2.88 -7.92
C PHE A 105 6.89 -4.14 -8.71
N GLY A 106 6.39 -5.31 -8.31
CA GLY A 106 6.60 -6.58 -9.02
C GLY A 106 6.09 -6.53 -10.46
N LEU A 107 4.88 -6.01 -10.67
CA LEU A 107 4.28 -5.86 -12.00
C LEU A 107 5.09 -4.89 -12.89
N MET A 108 5.51 -3.74 -12.34
CA MET A 108 6.28 -2.74 -13.08
C MET A 108 7.69 -3.21 -13.42
N LEU A 109 8.43 -3.75 -12.45
CA LEU A 109 9.80 -4.21 -12.64
C LEU A 109 9.86 -5.49 -13.49
N GLY A 110 8.93 -6.43 -13.25
CA GLY A 110 8.84 -7.68 -14.00
C GLY A 110 8.26 -7.52 -15.40
N LYS A 111 7.70 -6.34 -15.72
CA LYS A 111 7.01 -6.06 -17.00
C LYS A 111 5.99 -7.14 -17.36
N VAL A 112 5.33 -7.70 -16.35
CA VAL A 112 4.32 -8.74 -16.52
C VAL A 112 3.19 -8.23 -17.41
N ILE A 113 2.75 -7.01 -17.10
CA ILE A 113 1.81 -6.24 -17.93
C ILE A 113 2.35 -4.82 -18.10
N GLN A 114 1.95 -4.16 -19.18
CA GLN A 114 2.34 -2.78 -19.49
C GLN A 114 1.12 -1.98 -19.92
N PRO A 115 1.11 -0.66 -19.73
CA PRO A 115 0.10 0.20 -20.34
C PRO A 115 0.00 -0.07 -21.84
N GLY A 116 -1.22 -0.29 -22.33
CA GLY A 116 -1.51 -0.68 -23.71
C GLY A 116 -1.69 -2.19 -23.92
N ASP A 117 -1.34 -3.04 -22.97
CA ASP A 117 -1.61 -4.47 -23.08
C ASP A 117 -3.12 -4.77 -22.94
N LEU A 118 -3.60 -5.69 -23.78
CA LEU A 118 -4.96 -6.23 -23.66
C LEU A 118 -4.92 -7.41 -22.69
N VAL A 119 -5.68 -7.32 -21.60
CA VAL A 119 -5.66 -8.32 -20.52
C VAL A 119 -7.06 -8.75 -20.13
N SER A 120 -7.15 -9.99 -19.65
CA SER A 120 -8.34 -10.52 -18.95
C SER A 120 -7.93 -10.97 -17.57
N VAL A 121 -8.53 -10.38 -16.54
CA VAL A 121 -8.21 -10.65 -15.14
C VAL A 121 -9.40 -10.34 -14.24
N ALA A 122 -9.64 -11.20 -13.25
CA ALA A 122 -10.69 -11.01 -12.24
C ALA A 122 -12.09 -10.72 -12.85
N GLY A 123 -12.40 -11.32 -14.01
CA GLY A 123 -13.67 -11.12 -14.70
C GLY A 123 -13.77 -9.85 -15.55
N THR A 124 -12.69 -9.07 -15.61
CA THR A 124 -12.59 -7.86 -16.43
C THR A 124 -11.68 -8.11 -17.62
N ALA A 125 -12.12 -7.76 -18.82
CA ALA A 125 -11.30 -7.78 -20.03
C ALA A 125 -11.21 -6.38 -20.63
N GLY A 126 -9.99 -5.93 -20.92
CA GLY A 126 -9.76 -4.60 -21.46
C GLY A 126 -8.31 -4.22 -21.61
N VAL A 127 -8.05 -2.98 -22.00
CA VAL A 127 -6.71 -2.45 -22.19
C VAL A 127 -6.19 -1.83 -20.89
N VAL A 128 -5.00 -2.19 -20.47
CA VAL A 128 -4.33 -1.57 -19.33
C VAL A 128 -4.07 -0.09 -19.65
N LYS A 129 -4.70 0.80 -18.89
CA LYS A 129 -4.54 2.24 -19.04
C LYS A 129 -3.35 2.76 -18.27
N ASP A 130 -3.22 2.34 -17.02
CA ASP A 130 -2.16 2.81 -16.11
C ASP A 130 -1.90 1.79 -14.99
N ILE A 131 -0.66 1.77 -14.51
CA ILE A 131 -0.22 0.96 -13.39
C ILE A 131 0.42 1.87 -12.36
N THR A 132 -0.23 2.02 -11.21
CA THR A 132 0.27 2.80 -10.11
C THR A 132 0.89 1.89 -9.03
N TRP A 133 1.50 2.48 -8.00
CA TRP A 133 2.07 1.72 -6.89
C TRP A 133 1.06 0.85 -6.12
N ARG A 134 -0.24 1.16 -6.18
CA ARG A 134 -1.30 0.48 -5.42
C ARG A 134 -2.31 -0.27 -6.28
N GLN A 135 -2.57 0.23 -7.48
CA GLN A 135 -3.66 -0.25 -8.32
C GLN A 135 -3.31 -0.15 -9.80
N THR A 136 -3.96 -0.98 -10.59
CA THR A 136 -3.92 -0.94 -12.05
C THR A 136 -5.28 -0.55 -12.57
N VAL A 137 -5.34 0.31 -13.57
CA VAL A 137 -6.58 0.74 -14.23
C VAL A 137 -6.68 0.04 -15.57
N VAL A 138 -7.75 -0.70 -15.77
CA VAL A 138 -8.08 -1.39 -17.03
C VAL A 138 -9.31 -0.71 -17.63
N ARG A 139 -9.20 -0.30 -18.88
CA ARG A 139 -10.32 0.26 -19.64
C ARG A 139 -10.99 -0.85 -20.41
N GLU A 140 -12.25 -1.13 -20.07
CA GLU A 140 -13.09 -2.09 -20.76
C GLU A 140 -13.54 -1.56 -22.14
N ARG A 141 -14.03 -2.48 -22.98
CA ARG A 141 -14.52 -2.15 -24.34
C ARG A 141 -15.74 -1.21 -24.33
N ASN A 142 -16.56 -1.26 -23.29
CA ASN A 142 -17.70 -0.34 -23.08
C ASN A 142 -17.28 1.09 -22.66
N GLY A 143 -15.97 1.33 -22.46
CA GLY A 143 -15.40 2.58 -22.01
C GLY A 143 -15.29 2.74 -20.49
N ASN A 144 -15.79 1.81 -19.70
CA ASN A 144 -15.65 1.83 -18.24
C ASN A 144 -14.20 1.65 -17.84
N GLU A 145 -13.81 2.28 -16.73
CA GLU A 145 -12.50 2.10 -16.12
C GLU A 145 -12.62 1.25 -14.86
N MET A 146 -12.07 0.04 -14.91
CA MET A 146 -12.01 -0.86 -13.78
C MET A 146 -10.71 -0.65 -13.02
N VAL A 147 -10.81 -0.33 -11.74
CA VAL A 147 -9.67 -0.12 -10.84
C VAL A 147 -9.43 -1.40 -10.05
N ILE A 148 -8.33 -2.08 -10.33
CA ILE A 148 -8.00 -3.38 -9.74
C ILE A 148 -6.81 -3.20 -8.80
N PRO A 149 -6.92 -3.59 -7.51
CA PRO A 149 -5.77 -3.62 -6.60
C PRO A 149 -4.65 -4.51 -7.12
N ASN A 150 -3.39 -4.06 -7.05
CA ASN A 150 -2.27 -4.81 -7.59
C ASN A 150 -2.08 -6.19 -6.94
N SER A 151 -2.45 -6.35 -5.67
CA SER A 151 -2.42 -7.64 -4.97
C SER A 151 -3.34 -8.67 -5.61
N VAL A 152 -4.47 -8.25 -6.17
CA VAL A 152 -5.39 -9.12 -6.90
C VAL A 152 -4.74 -9.59 -8.20
N LEU A 153 -4.10 -8.69 -8.95
CA LEU A 153 -3.37 -9.03 -10.18
C LEU A 153 -2.23 -10.02 -9.94
N ASN A 154 -1.59 -9.94 -8.79
CA ASN A 154 -0.48 -10.84 -8.43
C ASN A 154 -0.95 -12.24 -8.01
N THR A 155 -2.20 -12.40 -7.59
CA THR A 155 -2.75 -13.67 -7.08
C THR A 155 -3.76 -14.31 -8.01
N ALA A 156 -4.41 -13.54 -8.88
CA ALA A 156 -5.37 -14.05 -9.86
C ALA A 156 -4.67 -14.58 -11.11
N SER A 157 -5.34 -15.48 -11.83
CA SER A 157 -4.93 -15.79 -13.19
C SER A 157 -5.10 -14.57 -14.07
N LEU A 158 -4.00 -14.16 -14.67
CA LEU A 158 -3.95 -13.05 -15.61
C LEU A 158 -3.69 -13.61 -17.01
N GLU A 159 -4.56 -13.33 -17.93
CA GLU A 159 -4.41 -13.71 -19.34
C GLU A 159 -4.07 -12.44 -20.13
N LYS A 160 -2.95 -12.48 -20.86
CA LYS A 160 -2.58 -11.44 -21.82
C LYS A 160 -3.14 -11.84 -23.18
N LEU A 161 -4.15 -11.09 -23.61
CA LEU A 161 -4.85 -11.37 -24.86
C LEU A 161 -4.03 -10.84 -26.05
N THR A 162 -4.09 -11.59 -27.15
CA THR A 162 -3.53 -11.13 -28.43
C THR A 162 -4.61 -10.39 -29.22
N PRO A 163 -4.23 -9.52 -30.17
CA PRO A 163 -5.19 -8.87 -31.08
C PRO A 163 -6.14 -9.84 -31.79
N SER A 164 -5.66 -11.08 -32.02
CA SER A 164 -6.47 -12.14 -32.63
C SER A 164 -7.60 -12.62 -31.71
N ASN A 165 -7.42 -12.57 -30.38
CA ASN A 165 -8.41 -13.00 -29.40
C ASN A 165 -9.40 -11.88 -29.03
N GLU A 166 -9.07 -10.64 -29.34
CA GLU A 166 -9.92 -9.49 -29.00
C GLU A 166 -11.30 -9.55 -29.70
N GLY A 167 -11.34 -10.12 -30.89
CA GLY A 167 -12.56 -10.33 -31.67
C GLY A 167 -13.27 -11.66 -31.45
N CYS A 168 -12.70 -12.56 -30.62
CA CYS A 168 -13.28 -13.87 -30.42
C CYS A 168 -14.49 -13.81 -29.49
N VAL A 169 -15.64 -14.22 -29.99
CA VAL A 169 -16.85 -14.44 -29.21
C VAL A 169 -17.15 -15.93 -29.17
N THR A 170 -17.22 -16.50 -27.96
CA THR A 170 -17.64 -17.89 -27.80
C THR A 170 -19.15 -17.94 -27.57
N MET A 171 -19.86 -18.55 -28.48
CA MET A 171 -21.30 -18.81 -28.35
C MET A 171 -21.54 -20.31 -28.20
N THR A 172 -22.24 -20.69 -27.16
CA THR A 172 -22.72 -22.06 -26.97
C THR A 172 -24.10 -22.23 -27.63
N PHE A 173 -24.26 -23.26 -28.42
CA PHE A 173 -25.54 -23.61 -29.01
C PHE A 173 -25.80 -25.10 -28.83
N THR A 174 -27.09 -25.49 -28.87
CA THR A 174 -27.49 -26.89 -28.78
C THR A 174 -28.08 -27.31 -30.12
N ALA A 175 -27.52 -28.35 -30.71
CA ALA A 175 -28.06 -28.97 -31.90
C ALA A 175 -29.00 -30.13 -31.51
N LYS A 176 -29.96 -30.46 -32.37
CA LYS A 176 -30.84 -31.59 -32.18
C LYS A 176 -30.03 -32.91 -32.18
N ALA A 177 -30.37 -33.83 -31.29
CA ALA A 177 -29.73 -35.13 -31.23
C ALA A 177 -29.79 -35.85 -32.58
N GLY A 178 -28.65 -36.35 -33.09
CA GLY A 178 -28.52 -37.00 -34.40
C GLY A 178 -28.26 -36.06 -35.58
N SER A 179 -28.09 -34.75 -35.35
CA SER A 179 -27.70 -33.84 -36.44
C SER A 179 -26.26 -34.11 -36.90
N ASP A 180 -26.03 -34.07 -38.20
CA ASP A 180 -24.70 -34.18 -38.79
C ASP A 180 -23.83 -32.95 -38.39
N PRO A 181 -22.65 -33.17 -37.76
CA PRO A 181 -21.77 -32.06 -37.33
C PRO A 181 -21.35 -31.13 -38.45
N ALA A 182 -21.15 -31.66 -39.67
CA ALA A 182 -20.75 -30.87 -40.84
C ALA A 182 -21.86 -29.88 -41.23
N HIS A 183 -23.11 -30.36 -41.25
CA HIS A 183 -24.27 -29.53 -41.59
C HIS A 183 -24.54 -28.43 -40.54
N VAL A 184 -24.37 -28.77 -39.26
CA VAL A 184 -24.50 -27.81 -38.15
C VAL A 184 -23.42 -26.72 -38.25
N THR A 185 -22.17 -27.11 -38.51
CA THR A 185 -21.05 -26.17 -38.67
C THR A 185 -21.31 -25.19 -39.83
N GLU A 186 -21.81 -25.69 -40.97
CA GLU A 186 -22.11 -24.88 -42.14
C GLU A 186 -23.27 -23.88 -41.88
N ALA A 187 -24.30 -24.33 -41.16
CA ALA A 187 -25.44 -23.50 -40.78
C ALA A 187 -25.02 -22.36 -39.84
N VAL A 188 -24.16 -22.66 -38.82
CA VAL A 188 -23.59 -21.66 -37.90
C VAL A 188 -22.71 -20.66 -38.65
N LYS A 189 -21.81 -21.13 -39.52
CA LYS A 189 -20.98 -20.24 -40.33
C LYS A 189 -21.80 -19.27 -41.17
N ARG A 190 -22.89 -19.71 -41.79
CA ARG A 190 -23.79 -18.83 -42.55
C ARG A 190 -24.47 -17.80 -41.66
N ALA A 191 -24.93 -18.22 -40.45
CA ALA A 191 -25.62 -17.31 -39.54
C ALA A 191 -24.70 -16.22 -38.94
N VAL A 192 -23.40 -16.49 -38.82
CA VAL A 192 -22.40 -15.54 -38.32
C VAL A 192 -21.85 -14.61 -39.41
N ALA A 193 -21.96 -15.03 -40.70
CA ALA A 193 -21.45 -14.27 -41.84
C ALA A 193 -22.46 -13.20 -42.37
N THR A 194 -23.64 -13.10 -41.79
CA THR A 194 -24.68 -12.11 -42.08
C THR A 194 -24.66 -11.00 -41.03
#